data_c233dd0c894dbec4ec0058dd9814f8f4
#
_entry.id   c233dd0c894dbec4ec0058dd9814f8f4
#
_cell.length_a   1.000
_cell.length_b   1.000
_cell.length_c   1.000
_cell.angle_alpha   90.00
_cell.angle_beta   90.00
_cell.angle_gamma   90.00
#
_symmetry.space_group_name_H-M   'P 1'
#
loop_
_entity.id
_entity.type
_entity.pdbx_description
1 polymer ?
#
loop_
_entity_poly.entity_id
_entity_poly.type
_entity_poly.pdbx_seq_one_letter_code
_entity_poly.pdbx_strand_id
1 'polypeptide(L)'
;FVPIAFVEGLTRELFTDMVLTLSYALIASLIVALTLVPALAGKLLAHARPQSETAFTRFMPKYKKSVLWAVNHKAVTLLTAVALLIASGAAVIAKGFTFLPDMEMEQMMVTLTMPEGSSFADTTAAADEAAARMLTVPGVETVGGAIGDSAGSSLSMMTTEGDVSFYVLLESGYKASRVAKEINEKCADMEAAVNADANSLMSSMTQMLTSSGITVRVYSNDLDDLRETADAVADVLRGVDGTENVAAGEEEPTAELHFTVDKKKAAKEQLTVAQVYMQVAKALTGSADLIELSDGGDTYAVSVQTAGKDKITPEYVRSLTFDVTAKDGTVHSVALRDIATVEETESLSSIRRLNQRRYIDVTADIAEGCNVTLVTNAAEEALASFSPSDGTTIGFTGERESIVEALRQLVLMLAVGILLVYLVMVAQFQDLKSPFIVMFTIPLAFTGGFLALLIAGLEINLLSMLGMIMLVGIIVNNGIVLVDYINQLRIGGMDRREAIADAAVTRLRPILMTSITTILGLIVMALGQSEATSLIQPLAVTCIGGLLYATLMTLYVVPVMYDALSKKALYHVDEADLELSEK
;
A
#
# COMPACT_ATOMS: atom_id res chain seq x y z
N PHE A 1 16.50 12.70 3.03
CA PHE A 1 15.08 12.74 3.46
C PHE A 1 14.32 14.01 3.03
N VAL A 2 15.01 15.13 2.77
CA VAL A 2 14.38 16.40 2.31
C VAL A 2 13.43 16.22 1.11
N PRO A 3 13.73 15.38 0.10
CA PRO A 3 12.83 15.20 -1.05
C PRO A 3 11.41 14.72 -0.71
N ILE A 4 11.21 14.05 0.42
CA ILE A 4 9.89 13.56 0.86
C ILE A 4 8.91 14.70 1.15
N ALA A 5 9.42 15.88 1.54
CA ALA A 5 8.59 17.06 1.72
C ALA A 5 7.87 17.53 0.43
N PHE A 6 8.33 17.07 -0.73
CA PHE A 6 7.78 17.41 -2.05
C PHE A 6 6.86 16.33 -2.64
N VAL A 7 6.60 15.26 -1.90
CA VAL A 7 5.68 14.20 -2.29
C VAL A 7 4.26 14.60 -1.97
N GLU A 8 3.31 14.21 -2.79
CA GLU A 8 1.89 14.47 -2.64
C GLU A 8 1.09 13.17 -2.47
N GLY A 9 -0.16 13.27 -2.03
CA GLY A 9 -1.07 12.15 -1.92
C GLY A 9 -0.75 11.15 -0.80
N LEU A 10 -1.23 9.92 -0.95
CA LEU A 10 -1.13 8.84 0.04
C LEU A 10 0.31 8.53 0.45
N THR A 11 1.24 8.53 -0.50
CA THR A 11 2.66 8.30 -0.25
C THR A 11 3.24 9.30 0.75
N ARG A 12 2.82 10.56 0.72
CA ARG A 12 3.23 11.58 1.69
C ARG A 12 2.74 11.25 3.09
N GLU A 13 1.46 10.89 3.22
CA GLU A 13 0.85 10.60 4.52
C GLU A 13 1.53 9.40 5.19
N LEU A 14 1.77 8.33 4.44
CA LEU A 14 2.42 7.12 4.95
C LEU A 14 3.87 7.35 5.42
N PHE A 15 4.62 8.24 4.76
CA PHE A 15 6.06 8.35 5.00
C PHE A 15 6.50 9.59 5.76
N THR A 16 5.67 10.62 5.88
CA THR A 16 6.07 11.87 6.55
C THR A 16 6.51 11.65 7.98
N ASP A 17 5.73 10.93 8.78
CA ASP A 17 6.02 10.71 10.19
C ASP A 17 7.29 9.87 10.40
N MET A 18 7.47 8.84 9.57
CA MET A 18 8.66 8.00 9.61
C MET A 18 9.92 8.80 9.28
N VAL A 19 9.87 9.65 8.25
CA VAL A 19 11.00 10.46 7.82
C VAL A 19 11.33 11.56 8.82
N LEU A 20 10.33 12.20 9.41
CA LEU A 20 10.53 13.18 10.48
C LEU A 20 11.19 12.52 11.68
N THR A 21 10.73 11.35 12.10
CA THR A 21 11.31 10.58 13.21
C THR A 21 12.78 10.23 12.94
N LEU A 22 13.09 9.73 11.74
CA LEU A 22 14.46 9.44 11.34
C LEU A 22 15.34 10.69 11.30
N SER A 23 14.81 11.80 10.80
CA SER A 23 15.55 13.08 10.73
C SER A 23 15.87 13.60 12.12
N TYR A 24 14.92 13.59 13.04
CA TYR A 24 15.15 13.99 14.44
C TYR A 24 16.15 13.06 15.15
N ALA A 25 16.05 11.74 14.92
CA ALA A 25 17.01 10.79 15.47
C ALA A 25 18.44 11.04 14.96
N LEU A 26 18.60 11.36 13.66
CA LEU A 26 19.90 11.69 13.07
C LEU A 26 20.48 12.99 13.63
N ILE A 27 19.66 14.03 13.82
CA ILE A 27 20.10 15.30 14.44
C ILE A 27 20.52 15.06 15.90
N ALA A 28 19.74 14.32 16.67
CA ALA A 28 20.08 13.95 18.04
C ALA A 28 21.37 13.15 18.10
N SER A 29 21.56 12.18 17.22
CA SER A 29 22.78 11.39 17.08
C SER A 29 24.00 12.25 16.77
N LEU A 30 23.87 13.24 15.89
CA LEU A 30 24.94 14.19 15.58
C LEU A 30 25.35 15.00 16.81
N ILE A 31 24.40 15.51 17.59
CA ILE A 31 24.67 16.26 18.82
C ILE A 31 25.43 15.37 19.82
N VAL A 32 24.96 14.13 20.02
CA VAL A 32 25.63 13.15 20.90
C VAL A 32 27.03 12.82 20.43
N ALA A 33 27.24 12.62 19.12
CA ALA A 33 28.54 12.31 18.54
C ALA A 33 29.56 13.45 18.72
N LEU A 34 29.10 14.72 18.67
CA LEU A 34 29.98 15.88 18.83
C LEU A 34 30.24 16.26 20.29
N THR A 35 29.36 15.87 21.21
CA THR A 35 29.45 16.28 22.62
C THR A 35 29.77 15.12 23.55
N LEU A 36 28.87 14.15 23.65
CA LEU A 36 28.96 13.07 24.63
C LEU A 36 30.07 12.06 24.31
N VAL A 37 30.20 11.68 23.04
CA VAL A 37 31.21 10.68 22.64
C VAL A 37 32.64 11.16 22.92
N PRO A 38 33.09 12.37 22.56
CA PRO A 38 34.42 12.86 22.91
C PRO A 38 34.63 12.97 24.42
N ALA A 39 33.63 13.44 25.16
CA ALA A 39 33.71 13.59 26.62
C ALA A 39 33.87 12.23 27.33
N LEU A 40 33.12 11.21 26.89
CA LEU A 40 33.26 9.84 27.41
C LEU A 40 34.58 9.19 26.98
N ALA A 41 34.97 9.36 25.72
CA ALA A 41 36.21 8.81 25.19
C ALA A 41 37.43 9.32 25.97
N GLY A 42 37.50 10.59 26.29
CA GLY A 42 38.55 11.19 27.09
C GLY A 42 38.67 10.58 28.49
N LYS A 43 37.57 10.15 29.11
CA LYS A 43 37.53 9.53 30.42
C LYS A 43 37.78 8.01 30.38
N LEU A 44 37.12 7.31 29.49
CA LEU A 44 37.12 5.84 29.44
C LEU A 44 38.39 5.27 28.77
N LEU A 45 38.94 5.96 27.76
CA LEU A 45 40.09 5.50 27.00
C LEU A 45 41.42 6.02 27.55
N ALA A 46 41.43 6.81 28.62
CA ALA A 46 42.67 7.30 29.26
C ALA A 46 43.65 6.20 29.68
N HIS A 47 43.18 4.97 29.91
CA HIS A 47 43.97 3.81 30.32
C HIS A 47 43.85 2.64 29.32
N ALA A 48 43.59 2.94 28.04
CA ALA A 48 43.48 1.90 27.01
C ALA A 48 44.82 1.14 26.83
N ARG A 49 44.78 -0.19 26.93
CA ARG A 49 45.94 -1.03 26.69
C ARG A 49 46.23 -1.13 25.19
N PRO A 50 47.54 -1.25 24.79
CA PRO A 50 47.88 -1.48 23.38
C PRO A 50 47.22 -2.78 22.90
N GLN A 51 46.70 -2.75 21.69
CA GLN A 51 45.99 -3.90 21.10
C GLN A 51 46.97 -5.06 20.83
N SER A 52 46.61 -6.25 21.32
CA SER A 52 47.29 -7.50 20.95
C SER A 52 46.97 -7.88 19.50
N GLU A 53 47.81 -8.65 18.83
CA GLU A 53 47.55 -9.23 17.52
C GLU A 53 46.29 -10.09 17.56
N THR A 54 45.25 -9.64 16.84
CA THR A 54 43.98 -10.35 16.67
C THR A 54 43.95 -11.12 15.36
N ALA A 55 43.05 -12.10 15.23
CA ALA A 55 42.83 -12.81 13.96
C ALA A 55 42.54 -11.83 12.79
N PHE A 56 41.97 -10.66 13.10
CA PHE A 56 41.68 -9.60 12.13
C PHE A 56 42.97 -8.98 11.56
N THR A 57 43.99 -8.74 12.38
CA THR A 57 45.28 -8.22 11.89
C THR A 57 46.01 -9.19 10.97
N ARG A 58 45.80 -10.50 11.12
CA ARG A 58 46.34 -11.52 10.19
C ARG A 58 45.60 -11.57 8.85
N PHE A 59 44.35 -11.10 8.79
CA PHE A 59 43.57 -11.02 7.57
C PHE A 59 43.97 -9.80 6.70
N MET A 60 44.38 -8.70 7.30
CA MET A 60 44.71 -7.43 6.61
C MET A 60 45.66 -7.57 5.42
N PRO A 61 46.81 -8.35 5.51
CA PRO A 61 47.70 -8.49 4.36
C PRO A 61 47.06 -9.22 3.17
N LYS A 62 46.18 -10.19 3.45
CA LYS A 62 45.44 -10.91 2.41
C LYS A 62 44.45 -9.99 1.73
N TYR A 63 43.75 -9.16 2.51
CA TYR A 63 42.83 -8.16 1.98
C TYR A 63 43.57 -7.09 1.12
N LYS A 64 44.72 -6.57 1.58
CA LYS A 64 45.56 -5.64 0.79
C LYS A 64 45.91 -6.21 -0.60
N LYS A 65 46.29 -7.50 -0.66
CA LYS A 65 46.58 -8.18 -1.93
C LYS A 65 45.36 -8.30 -2.82
N SER A 66 44.16 -8.60 -2.27
CA SER A 66 42.92 -8.70 -3.04
C SER A 66 42.47 -7.36 -3.61
N VAL A 67 42.61 -6.26 -2.85
CA VAL A 67 42.33 -4.90 -3.34
C VAL A 67 43.26 -4.52 -4.50
N LEU A 68 44.57 -4.78 -4.36
CA LEU A 68 45.54 -4.53 -5.44
C LEU A 68 45.28 -5.37 -6.69
N TRP A 69 44.82 -6.63 -6.50
CA TRP A 69 44.38 -7.46 -7.63
C TRP A 69 43.17 -6.84 -8.33
N ALA A 70 42.16 -6.38 -7.59
CA ALA A 70 40.98 -5.71 -8.15
C ALA A 70 41.34 -4.42 -8.90
N VAL A 71 42.22 -3.59 -8.34
CA VAL A 71 42.73 -2.36 -8.99
C VAL A 71 43.49 -2.66 -10.27
N ASN A 72 44.22 -3.79 -10.34
CA ASN A 72 44.91 -4.23 -11.55
C ASN A 72 43.95 -4.80 -12.61
N HIS A 73 42.81 -5.37 -12.20
CA HIS A 73 41.81 -5.99 -13.09
C HIS A 73 40.51 -5.16 -13.10
N LYS A 74 40.60 -3.84 -13.34
CA LYS A 74 39.47 -2.87 -13.28
C LYS A 74 38.27 -3.31 -14.09
N ALA A 75 38.49 -3.74 -15.34
CA ALA A 75 37.41 -4.14 -16.24
C ALA A 75 36.61 -5.33 -15.69
N VAL A 76 37.29 -6.34 -15.14
CA VAL A 76 36.64 -7.52 -14.54
C VAL A 76 35.79 -7.10 -13.35
N THR A 77 36.34 -6.31 -12.42
CA THR A 77 35.62 -5.86 -11.23
C THR A 77 34.38 -5.04 -11.56
N LEU A 78 34.50 -4.08 -12.49
CA LEU A 78 33.38 -3.22 -12.87
C LEU A 78 32.34 -3.96 -13.71
N LEU A 79 32.75 -4.80 -14.66
CA LEU A 79 31.82 -5.58 -15.48
C LEU A 79 31.03 -6.58 -14.62
N THR A 80 31.69 -7.24 -13.67
CA THR A 80 31.01 -8.16 -12.74
C THR A 80 29.97 -7.43 -11.90
N ALA A 81 30.31 -6.24 -11.36
CA ALA A 81 29.38 -5.43 -10.57
C ALA A 81 28.16 -4.97 -11.39
N VAL A 82 28.39 -4.51 -12.63
CA VAL A 82 27.31 -4.08 -13.53
C VAL A 82 26.45 -5.27 -13.99
N ALA A 83 27.09 -6.41 -14.31
CA ALA A 83 26.35 -7.61 -14.71
C ALA A 83 25.42 -8.12 -13.59
N LEU A 84 25.90 -8.11 -12.35
CA LEU A 84 25.09 -8.47 -11.19
C LEU A 84 23.93 -7.48 -10.96
N LEU A 85 24.15 -6.18 -11.15
CA LEU A 85 23.10 -5.17 -11.07
C LEU A 85 22.00 -5.43 -12.11
N ILE A 86 22.38 -5.65 -13.35
CA ILE A 86 21.41 -5.91 -14.42
C ILE A 86 20.67 -7.22 -14.17
N ALA A 87 21.38 -8.28 -13.78
CA ALA A 87 20.77 -9.58 -13.52
C ALA A 87 19.79 -9.54 -12.33
N SER A 88 20.19 -8.91 -11.22
CA SER A 88 19.32 -8.77 -10.05
C SER A 88 18.12 -7.88 -10.31
N GLY A 89 18.30 -6.77 -11.00
CA GLY A 89 17.21 -5.88 -11.40
C GLY A 89 16.21 -6.56 -12.34
N ALA A 90 16.70 -7.26 -13.36
CA ALA A 90 15.84 -8.00 -14.27
C ALA A 90 15.06 -9.11 -13.57
N ALA A 91 15.69 -9.85 -12.63
CA ALA A 91 15.06 -10.90 -11.88
C ALA A 91 13.95 -10.38 -10.93
N VAL A 92 14.15 -9.20 -10.32
CA VAL A 92 13.15 -8.56 -9.45
C VAL A 92 11.99 -8.02 -10.28
N ILE A 93 12.27 -7.34 -11.40
CA ILE A 93 11.23 -6.82 -12.30
C ILE A 93 10.36 -7.97 -12.85
N ALA A 94 10.97 -9.13 -13.15
CA ALA A 94 10.23 -10.31 -13.61
C ALA A 94 9.27 -10.90 -12.57
N LYS A 95 9.47 -10.64 -11.27
CA LYS A 95 8.53 -11.02 -10.21
C LYS A 95 7.31 -10.09 -10.11
N GLY A 96 7.41 -8.88 -10.64
CA GLY A 96 6.38 -7.85 -10.55
C GLY A 96 6.55 -6.94 -9.35
N PHE A 97 5.64 -5.98 -9.24
CA PHE A 97 5.55 -4.98 -8.18
C PHE A 97 4.19 -5.12 -7.49
N THR A 98 4.17 -4.99 -6.18
CA THR A 98 2.93 -4.89 -5.36
C THR A 98 2.90 -3.55 -4.63
N PHE A 99 1.71 -3.02 -4.36
CA PHE A 99 1.59 -1.75 -3.63
C PHE A 99 2.02 -1.91 -2.18
N LEU A 100 1.39 -2.83 -1.48
CA LEU A 100 1.74 -3.23 -0.11
C LEU A 100 2.21 -4.69 -0.10
N PRO A 101 3.05 -5.09 0.86
CA PRO A 101 3.43 -6.49 1.01
C PRO A 101 2.23 -7.34 1.43
N ASP A 102 2.18 -8.59 1.01
CA ASP A 102 1.22 -9.56 1.53
C ASP A 102 1.44 -9.73 3.03
N MET A 103 0.36 -9.55 3.79
CA MET A 103 0.40 -9.68 5.24
C MET A 103 -0.52 -10.81 5.65
N GLU A 104 0.02 -11.79 6.35
CA GLU A 104 -0.80 -12.76 7.06
C GLU A 104 -1.25 -12.11 8.38
N MET A 105 -2.52 -11.74 8.46
CA MET A 105 -3.12 -11.15 9.66
C MET A 105 -3.60 -12.25 10.60
N GLU A 106 -3.51 -12.02 11.93
CA GLU A 106 -4.10 -12.90 12.94
C GLU A 106 -5.62 -12.70 13.07
N GLN A 107 -6.23 -12.10 12.05
CA GLN A 107 -7.65 -11.78 12.00
C GLN A 107 -8.13 -11.76 10.55
N MET A 108 -9.36 -12.23 10.33
CA MET A 108 -10.00 -12.21 9.02
C MET A 108 -11.47 -11.85 9.13
N MET A 109 -12.05 -11.37 8.05
CA MET A 109 -13.50 -11.24 7.90
C MET A 109 -14.05 -12.41 7.10
N VAL A 110 -15.18 -12.94 7.55
CA VAL A 110 -15.94 -13.98 6.84
C VAL A 110 -17.31 -13.41 6.57
N THR A 111 -17.75 -13.45 5.32
CA THR A 111 -19.07 -12.97 4.92
C THR A 111 -20.00 -14.16 4.71
N LEU A 112 -21.22 -14.06 5.26
CA LEU A 112 -22.27 -15.02 5.00
C LEU A 112 -23.41 -14.31 4.27
N THR A 113 -23.70 -14.74 3.05
CA THR A 113 -24.75 -14.19 2.20
C THR A 113 -25.91 -15.18 2.14
N MET A 114 -27.09 -14.72 2.53
CA MET A 114 -28.31 -15.52 2.47
C MET A 114 -28.99 -15.38 1.10
N PRO A 115 -29.77 -16.41 0.67
CA PRO A 115 -30.62 -16.30 -0.49
C PRO A 115 -31.62 -15.13 -0.36
N GLU A 116 -31.93 -14.45 -1.48
CA GLU A 116 -32.89 -13.35 -1.48
C GLU A 116 -34.24 -13.73 -0.89
N GLY A 117 -34.77 -12.87 0.00
CA GLY A 117 -36.06 -13.08 0.66
C GLY A 117 -35.99 -13.90 1.94
N SER A 118 -34.80 -14.25 2.44
CA SER A 118 -34.61 -14.92 3.73
C SER A 118 -35.10 -14.05 4.87
N SER A 119 -35.74 -14.66 5.88
CA SER A 119 -36.20 -13.92 7.05
C SER A 119 -35.04 -13.63 8.00
N PHE A 120 -35.14 -12.59 8.83
CA PHE A 120 -34.13 -12.30 9.86
C PHE A 120 -33.89 -13.48 10.81
N ALA A 121 -34.95 -14.26 11.11
CA ALA A 121 -34.83 -15.46 11.95
C ALA A 121 -34.00 -16.56 11.28
N ASP A 122 -34.18 -16.78 9.96
CA ASP A 122 -33.40 -17.76 9.20
C ASP A 122 -31.95 -17.29 9.07
N THR A 123 -31.72 -16.00 8.81
CA THR A 123 -30.37 -15.40 8.78
C THR A 123 -29.63 -15.57 10.11
N THR A 124 -30.33 -15.34 11.23
CA THR A 124 -29.73 -15.51 12.57
C THR A 124 -29.40 -16.98 12.82
N ALA A 125 -30.29 -17.91 12.45
CA ALA A 125 -30.04 -19.35 12.63
C ALA A 125 -28.84 -19.83 11.79
N ALA A 126 -28.75 -19.37 10.53
CA ALA A 126 -27.62 -19.68 9.66
C ALA A 126 -26.31 -19.07 10.20
N ALA A 127 -26.36 -17.85 10.74
CA ALA A 127 -25.22 -17.20 11.34
C ALA A 127 -24.70 -17.93 12.59
N ASP A 128 -25.61 -18.38 13.47
CA ASP A 128 -25.25 -19.17 14.64
C ASP A 128 -24.63 -20.52 14.26
N GLU A 129 -25.16 -21.18 13.24
CA GLU A 129 -24.60 -22.42 12.71
C GLU A 129 -23.21 -22.19 12.09
N ALA A 130 -23.01 -21.15 11.28
CA ALA A 130 -21.73 -20.80 10.72
C ALA A 130 -20.69 -20.50 11.80
N ALA A 131 -21.05 -19.69 12.81
CA ALA A 131 -20.17 -19.38 13.93
C ALA A 131 -19.76 -20.63 14.72
N ALA A 132 -20.72 -21.53 14.98
CA ALA A 132 -20.44 -22.80 15.65
C ALA A 132 -19.47 -23.67 14.84
N ARG A 133 -19.61 -23.75 13.51
CA ARG A 133 -18.71 -24.49 12.63
C ARG A 133 -17.32 -23.86 12.57
N MET A 134 -17.22 -22.52 12.46
CA MET A 134 -15.94 -21.78 12.46
C MET A 134 -15.15 -22.03 13.75
N LEU A 135 -15.79 -22.02 14.92
CA LEU A 135 -15.16 -22.31 16.21
C LEU A 135 -14.60 -23.75 16.31
N THR A 136 -15.01 -24.67 15.44
CA THR A 136 -14.42 -26.02 15.39
C THR A 136 -13.16 -26.12 14.53
N VAL A 137 -12.79 -25.06 13.83
CA VAL A 137 -11.60 -25.03 12.99
C VAL A 137 -10.36 -24.81 13.85
N PRO A 138 -9.30 -25.63 13.74
CA PRO A 138 -8.06 -25.43 14.48
C PRO A 138 -7.43 -24.09 14.14
N GLY A 139 -7.10 -23.31 15.16
CA GLY A 139 -6.49 -21.98 15.02
C GLY A 139 -7.49 -20.82 15.07
N VAL A 140 -8.78 -21.07 15.17
CA VAL A 140 -9.79 -20.03 15.45
C VAL A 140 -9.90 -19.85 16.94
N GLU A 141 -9.60 -18.64 17.44
CA GLU A 141 -9.69 -18.27 18.85
C GLU A 141 -11.08 -17.71 19.20
N THR A 142 -11.56 -16.77 18.38
CA THR A 142 -12.84 -16.08 18.65
C THR A 142 -13.55 -15.75 17.35
N VAL A 143 -14.88 -15.89 17.35
CA VAL A 143 -15.76 -15.48 16.25
C VAL A 143 -16.79 -14.49 16.78
N GLY A 144 -16.82 -13.30 16.22
CA GLY A 144 -17.83 -12.28 16.48
C GLY A 144 -18.63 -11.98 15.22
N GLY A 145 -19.96 -12.05 15.27
CA GLY A 145 -20.82 -11.78 14.11
C GLY A 145 -21.65 -10.50 14.30
N ALA A 146 -21.91 -9.79 13.20
CA ALA A 146 -22.84 -8.68 13.14
C ALA A 146 -23.82 -8.90 12.00
N ILE A 147 -25.12 -8.78 12.31
CA ILE A 147 -26.22 -8.91 11.36
C ILE A 147 -26.92 -7.56 11.22
N GLY A 148 -27.17 -7.15 9.99
CA GLY A 148 -27.98 -6.01 9.68
C GLY A 148 -27.24 -4.69 9.57
N ASP A 149 -27.97 -3.71 9.04
CA ASP A 149 -27.52 -2.34 8.81
C ASP A 149 -27.44 -1.58 10.14
N SER A 150 -26.35 -1.78 10.87
CA SER A 150 -26.05 -0.95 12.04
C SER A 150 -25.58 0.41 11.55
N ALA A 151 -26.53 1.27 11.20
CA ALA A 151 -26.26 2.66 10.83
C ALA A 151 -25.38 3.31 11.91
N GLY A 152 -24.08 3.44 11.62
CA GLY A 152 -23.11 4.05 12.52
C GLY A 152 -21.91 3.19 12.93
N SER A 153 -21.84 1.91 12.57
CA SER A 153 -20.63 1.12 12.79
C SER A 153 -19.71 1.19 11.56
N SER A 154 -18.40 1.23 11.79
CA SER A 154 -17.39 1.17 10.71
C SER A 154 -17.51 -0.12 9.87
N LEU A 155 -18.17 -1.14 10.40
CA LEU A 155 -18.43 -2.42 9.76
C LEU A 155 -19.55 -2.32 8.70
N SER A 156 -20.53 -1.43 8.90
CA SER A 156 -21.65 -1.21 7.98
C SER A 156 -21.22 -0.68 6.60
N MET A 157 -20.04 -0.09 6.48
CA MET A 157 -19.50 0.34 5.18
C MET A 157 -18.99 -0.81 4.31
N MET A 158 -18.90 -2.03 4.85
CA MET A 158 -18.31 -3.20 4.19
C MET A 158 -19.33 -4.31 3.89
N THR A 159 -20.61 -4.14 4.27
CA THR A 159 -21.64 -5.17 4.11
C THR A 159 -22.77 -4.68 3.23
N THR A 160 -23.28 -5.58 2.37
CA THR A 160 -24.52 -5.37 1.62
C THR A 160 -25.71 -5.63 2.54
N GLU A 161 -26.84 -4.98 2.29
CA GLU A 161 -28.07 -5.17 3.06
C GLU A 161 -28.49 -6.65 3.02
N GLY A 162 -28.53 -7.29 4.19
CA GLY A 162 -28.90 -8.72 4.33
C GLY A 162 -27.72 -9.68 4.56
N ASP A 163 -26.47 -9.24 4.42
CA ASP A 163 -25.29 -10.06 4.70
C ASP A 163 -24.94 -10.08 6.20
N VAL A 164 -24.33 -11.18 6.62
CA VAL A 164 -23.75 -11.31 7.97
C VAL A 164 -22.23 -11.24 7.85
N SER A 165 -21.63 -10.33 8.58
CA SER A 165 -20.17 -10.24 8.67
C SER A 165 -19.65 -10.82 9.97
N PHE A 166 -18.73 -11.77 9.86
CA PHE A 166 -18.01 -12.31 11.01
C PHE A 166 -16.60 -11.74 11.05
N TYR A 167 -16.18 -11.42 12.25
CA TYR A 167 -14.82 -11.08 12.59
C TYR A 167 -14.20 -12.25 13.32
N VAL A 168 -13.21 -12.89 12.69
CA VAL A 168 -12.57 -14.10 13.20
C VAL A 168 -11.16 -13.78 13.65
N LEU A 169 -10.87 -14.00 14.94
CA LEU A 169 -9.53 -13.91 15.50
C LEU A 169 -8.86 -15.28 15.47
N LEU A 170 -7.59 -15.31 15.11
CA LEU A 170 -6.80 -16.52 15.03
C LEU A 170 -5.80 -16.62 16.18
N GLU A 171 -5.52 -17.83 16.60
CA GLU A 171 -4.42 -18.12 17.53
C GLU A 171 -3.06 -17.80 16.86
N SER A 172 -2.16 -17.21 17.62
CA SER A 172 -0.81 -16.86 17.14
C SER A 172 -0.08 -18.08 16.55
N GLY A 173 0.41 -17.94 15.32
CA GLY A 173 1.16 -18.97 14.60
C GLY A 173 0.34 -19.81 13.62
N TYR A 174 -0.95 -19.58 13.53
CA TYR A 174 -1.77 -20.14 12.45
C TYR A 174 -1.80 -19.20 11.24
N LYS A 175 -1.78 -19.81 10.05
CA LYS A 175 -1.85 -19.07 8.79
C LYS A 175 -3.31 -18.80 8.42
N ALA A 176 -3.65 -17.52 8.24
CA ALA A 176 -5.00 -17.11 7.86
C ALA A 176 -5.50 -17.80 6.58
N SER A 177 -4.63 -17.94 5.57
CA SER A 177 -4.95 -18.63 4.30
C SER A 177 -5.39 -20.09 4.49
N ARG A 178 -4.74 -20.80 5.41
CA ARG A 178 -5.10 -22.18 5.71
C ARG A 178 -6.43 -22.26 6.47
N VAL A 179 -6.61 -21.40 7.46
CA VAL A 179 -7.83 -21.37 8.27
C VAL A 179 -9.03 -20.96 7.41
N ALA A 180 -8.88 -19.97 6.53
CA ALA A 180 -9.92 -19.57 5.59
C ALA A 180 -10.37 -20.74 4.68
N LYS A 181 -9.42 -21.48 4.15
CA LYS A 181 -9.73 -22.67 3.35
C LYS A 181 -10.49 -23.74 4.15
N GLU A 182 -10.07 -24.03 5.38
CA GLU A 182 -10.76 -24.99 6.26
C GLU A 182 -12.17 -24.50 6.66
N ILE A 183 -12.38 -23.18 6.83
CA ILE A 183 -13.71 -22.59 7.07
C ILE A 183 -14.60 -22.80 5.84
N ASN A 184 -14.12 -22.43 4.65
CA ASN A 184 -14.87 -22.59 3.40
C ASN A 184 -15.24 -24.06 3.15
N GLU A 185 -14.33 -24.99 3.40
CA GLU A 185 -14.61 -26.44 3.27
C GLU A 185 -15.67 -26.93 4.27
N LYS A 186 -15.64 -26.47 5.53
CA LYS A 186 -16.60 -26.86 6.57
C LYS A 186 -17.98 -26.23 6.42
N CYS A 187 -18.07 -25.10 5.75
CA CYS A 187 -19.33 -24.38 5.51
C CYS A 187 -19.90 -24.63 4.11
N ALA A 188 -19.21 -25.39 3.25
CA ALA A 188 -19.60 -25.60 1.85
C ALA A 188 -20.97 -26.26 1.64
N ASP A 189 -21.49 -26.97 2.65
CA ASP A 189 -22.79 -27.65 2.62
C ASP A 189 -23.94 -26.82 3.20
N MET A 190 -23.67 -25.58 3.61
CA MET A 190 -24.71 -24.68 4.10
C MET A 190 -25.52 -24.09 2.96
N GLU A 191 -26.80 -23.79 3.22
CA GLU A 191 -27.68 -23.10 2.27
C GLU A 191 -27.24 -21.65 2.01
N ALA A 192 -26.63 -21.02 3.04
CA ALA A 192 -26.01 -19.72 2.93
C ALA A 192 -24.61 -19.81 2.31
N ALA A 193 -24.26 -18.88 1.44
CA ALA A 193 -22.90 -18.77 0.89
C ALA A 193 -21.97 -18.17 1.94
N VAL A 194 -21.03 -18.99 2.45
CA VAL A 194 -20.00 -18.52 3.38
C VAL A 194 -18.70 -18.33 2.61
N ASN A 195 -18.15 -17.14 2.69
CA ASN A 195 -16.88 -16.76 2.05
C ASN A 195 -15.88 -16.26 3.09
N ALA A 196 -14.89 -17.09 3.39
CA ALA A 196 -13.74 -16.73 4.22
C ALA A 196 -12.55 -16.43 3.33
N ASP A 197 -12.04 -15.21 3.41
CA ASP A 197 -10.84 -14.74 2.72
C ASP A 197 -9.80 -14.30 3.75
N ALA A 198 -8.63 -14.92 3.70
CA ALA A 198 -7.50 -14.61 4.58
C ALA A 198 -7.03 -13.17 4.49
N ASN A 199 -7.17 -12.57 3.31
CA ASN A 199 -6.73 -11.22 3.02
C ASN A 199 -7.87 -10.19 3.10
N SER A 200 -9.08 -10.58 3.53
CA SER A 200 -10.28 -9.75 3.47
C SER A 200 -10.10 -8.37 4.11
N LEU A 201 -9.44 -8.30 5.26
CA LEU A 201 -9.16 -7.03 5.93
C LEU A 201 -8.12 -6.17 5.19
N MET A 202 -7.05 -6.79 4.69
CA MET A 202 -6.03 -6.10 3.90
C MET A 202 -6.57 -5.69 2.53
N SER A 203 -7.29 -6.61 1.87
CA SER A 203 -7.98 -6.30 0.60
C SER A 203 -8.97 -5.15 0.77
N SER A 204 -9.75 -5.14 1.86
CA SER A 204 -10.68 -4.05 2.16
C SER A 204 -9.95 -2.73 2.43
N MET A 205 -8.86 -2.75 3.19
CA MET A 205 -8.02 -1.55 3.39
C MET A 205 -7.38 -1.08 2.09
N THR A 206 -6.84 -2.01 1.31
CA THR A 206 -6.23 -1.71 0.00
C THR A 206 -7.31 -1.21 -0.97
N GLN A 207 -8.48 -1.82 -0.98
CA GLN A 207 -9.63 -1.38 -1.78
C GLN A 207 -10.12 0.01 -1.38
N MET A 208 -10.12 0.33 -0.08
CA MET A 208 -10.45 1.67 0.41
C MET A 208 -9.40 2.71 -0.01
N LEU A 209 -8.11 2.32 -0.07
CA LEU A 209 -7.00 3.20 -0.41
C LEU A 209 -6.72 3.29 -1.90
N THR A 210 -6.90 2.20 -2.66
CA THR A 210 -6.39 2.08 -4.03
C THR A 210 -7.39 1.45 -5.02
N SER A 211 -8.55 0.91 -4.58
CA SER A 211 -9.41 0.02 -5.37
C SER A 211 -8.65 -1.26 -5.75
N SER A 212 -8.67 -2.30 -4.91
CA SER A 212 -7.88 -3.52 -5.13
C SER A 212 -8.31 -4.27 -6.41
N GLY A 213 -7.34 -4.99 -7.00
CA GLY A 213 -7.55 -5.75 -8.23
C GLY A 213 -7.42 -4.91 -9.50
N ILE A 214 -7.89 -5.49 -10.60
CA ILE A 214 -7.94 -4.81 -11.89
C ILE A 214 -9.25 -4.06 -11.99
N THR A 215 -9.17 -2.76 -12.24
CA THR A 215 -10.34 -1.93 -12.53
C THR A 215 -10.17 -1.29 -13.91
N VAL A 216 -11.08 -1.61 -14.80
CA VAL A 216 -11.18 -0.98 -16.13
C VAL A 216 -12.41 -0.09 -16.16
N ARG A 217 -12.19 1.19 -16.24
CA ARG A 217 -13.27 2.19 -16.30
C ARG A 217 -13.68 2.43 -17.74
N VAL A 218 -14.94 2.18 -18.02
CA VAL A 218 -15.59 2.42 -19.32
C VAL A 218 -16.35 3.73 -19.23
N TYR A 219 -16.15 4.63 -20.19
CA TYR A 219 -16.83 5.92 -20.27
C TYR A 219 -17.69 6.00 -21.53
N SER A 220 -18.97 6.36 -21.40
CA SER A 220 -19.84 6.74 -22.51
C SER A 220 -20.87 7.77 -22.07
N ASN A 221 -21.46 8.48 -23.02
CA ASN A 221 -22.62 9.31 -22.77
C ASN A 221 -23.92 8.53 -22.99
N ASP A 222 -23.90 7.48 -23.80
CA ASP A 222 -25.01 6.56 -24.02
C ASP A 222 -24.91 5.41 -22.99
N LEU A 223 -26.07 4.99 -22.44
CA LEU A 223 -26.08 3.96 -21.41
C LEU A 223 -26.00 2.55 -22.00
N ASP A 224 -26.59 2.36 -23.18
CA ASP A 224 -26.61 1.05 -23.85
C ASP A 224 -25.20 0.72 -24.38
N ASP A 225 -24.52 1.69 -25.02
CA ASP A 225 -23.11 1.55 -25.44
C ASP A 225 -22.19 1.31 -24.25
N LEU A 226 -22.48 1.96 -23.11
CA LEU A 226 -21.71 1.83 -21.89
C LEU A 226 -21.77 0.39 -21.34
N ARG A 227 -22.97 -0.20 -21.32
CA ARG A 227 -23.22 -1.57 -20.87
C ARG A 227 -22.59 -2.60 -21.81
N GLU A 228 -22.91 -2.50 -23.11
CA GLU A 228 -22.37 -3.42 -24.11
C GLU A 228 -20.82 -3.44 -24.08
N THR A 229 -20.22 -2.28 -23.93
CA THR A 229 -18.74 -2.19 -23.82
C THR A 229 -18.25 -2.75 -22.50
N ALA A 230 -18.94 -2.53 -21.38
CA ALA A 230 -18.55 -3.07 -20.07
C ALA A 230 -18.60 -4.59 -20.06
N ASP A 231 -19.65 -5.20 -20.61
CA ASP A 231 -19.77 -6.65 -20.76
C ASP A 231 -18.66 -7.23 -21.64
N ALA A 232 -18.39 -6.59 -22.78
CA ALA A 232 -17.33 -7.03 -23.68
C ALA A 232 -15.94 -6.93 -23.01
N VAL A 233 -15.69 -5.89 -22.22
CA VAL A 233 -14.44 -5.76 -21.42
C VAL A 233 -14.38 -6.86 -20.35
N ALA A 234 -15.49 -7.15 -19.67
CA ALA A 234 -15.56 -8.23 -18.69
C ALA A 234 -15.24 -9.61 -19.33
N ASP A 235 -15.76 -9.87 -20.53
CA ASP A 235 -15.46 -11.10 -21.26
C ASP A 235 -13.99 -11.23 -21.62
N VAL A 236 -13.35 -10.13 -22.03
CA VAL A 236 -11.89 -10.13 -22.27
C VAL A 236 -11.12 -10.40 -20.98
N LEU A 237 -11.53 -9.78 -19.86
CA LEU A 237 -10.86 -9.98 -18.57
C LEU A 237 -11.02 -11.42 -18.06
N ARG A 238 -12.18 -12.06 -18.26
CA ARG A 238 -12.39 -13.50 -17.92
C ARG A 238 -11.45 -14.44 -18.69
N GLY A 239 -10.96 -14.01 -19.83
CA GLY A 239 -9.99 -14.75 -20.64
C GLY A 239 -8.53 -14.57 -20.23
N VAL A 240 -8.23 -13.71 -19.26
CA VAL A 240 -6.85 -13.46 -18.81
C VAL A 240 -6.48 -14.41 -17.68
N ASP A 241 -5.36 -15.11 -17.82
CA ASP A 241 -4.87 -16.00 -16.75
C ASP A 241 -4.53 -15.20 -15.49
N GLY A 242 -5.08 -15.65 -14.35
CA GLY A 242 -4.85 -15.02 -13.04
C GLY A 242 -5.89 -13.98 -12.64
N THR A 243 -6.99 -13.84 -13.39
CA THR A 243 -8.17 -13.07 -12.96
C THR A 243 -9.25 -13.98 -12.40
N GLU A 244 -9.92 -13.54 -11.34
CA GLU A 244 -11.08 -14.20 -10.72
C GLU A 244 -12.18 -13.18 -10.47
N ASN A 245 -13.41 -13.62 -10.21
CA ASN A 245 -14.55 -12.78 -9.82
C ASN A 245 -14.75 -11.55 -10.73
N VAL A 246 -14.70 -11.75 -12.04
CA VAL A 246 -14.87 -10.64 -13.00
C VAL A 246 -16.30 -10.15 -12.99
N ALA A 247 -16.52 -8.90 -12.58
CA ALA A 247 -17.81 -8.22 -12.57
C ALA A 247 -17.83 -7.10 -13.62
N ALA A 248 -18.90 -7.06 -14.42
CA ALA A 248 -19.08 -6.01 -15.41
C ALA A 248 -19.44 -4.64 -14.79
N GLY A 249 -19.62 -4.60 -13.45
CA GLY A 249 -19.94 -3.35 -12.72
C GLY A 249 -21.34 -2.83 -12.99
N GLU A 250 -22.17 -3.62 -13.64
CA GLU A 250 -23.59 -3.33 -13.77
C GLU A 250 -24.28 -3.60 -12.43
N GLU A 251 -25.00 -2.62 -11.94
CA GLU A 251 -25.97 -2.86 -10.89
C GLU A 251 -27.22 -3.46 -11.53
N GLU A 252 -27.70 -4.58 -11.00
CA GLU A 252 -28.98 -5.14 -11.46
C GLU A 252 -30.08 -4.09 -11.27
N PRO A 253 -30.96 -3.92 -12.29
CA PRO A 253 -32.05 -2.99 -12.16
C PRO A 253 -32.91 -3.37 -10.96
N THR A 254 -33.08 -2.45 -10.04
CA THR A 254 -33.92 -2.65 -8.86
C THR A 254 -35.35 -2.30 -9.22
N ALA A 255 -36.30 -3.17 -8.85
CA ALA A 255 -37.71 -2.90 -9.02
C ALA A 255 -38.12 -1.65 -8.21
N GLU A 256 -38.63 -0.64 -8.86
CA GLU A 256 -39.03 0.65 -8.29
C GLU A 256 -40.54 0.89 -8.49
N LEU A 257 -41.19 1.36 -7.43
CA LEU A 257 -42.56 1.84 -7.54
C LEU A 257 -42.58 3.34 -7.86
N HIS A 258 -42.84 3.67 -9.10
CA HIS A 258 -42.98 5.04 -9.55
C HIS A 258 -44.42 5.51 -9.43
N PHE A 259 -44.70 6.50 -8.61
CA PHE A 259 -46.03 7.06 -8.51
C PHE A 259 -46.05 8.52 -8.93
N THR A 260 -46.97 8.80 -9.85
CA THR A 260 -47.18 10.14 -10.40
C THR A 260 -48.54 10.68 -9.95
N VAL A 261 -48.51 11.79 -9.19
CA VAL A 261 -49.72 12.43 -8.67
C VAL A 261 -50.39 13.29 -9.78
N ASP A 262 -51.65 13.01 -10.06
CA ASP A 262 -52.48 13.88 -10.91
C ASP A 262 -52.85 15.17 -10.16
N LYS A 263 -52.17 16.27 -10.53
CA LYS A 263 -52.35 17.58 -9.90
C LYS A 263 -53.79 18.08 -9.91
N LYS A 264 -54.59 17.74 -10.98
CA LYS A 264 -55.97 18.18 -11.09
C LYS A 264 -56.90 17.39 -10.17
N LYS A 265 -56.69 16.08 -10.07
CA LYS A 265 -57.43 15.22 -9.15
C LYS A 265 -57.09 15.53 -7.69
N ALA A 266 -55.80 15.65 -7.35
CA ALA A 266 -55.39 16.03 -6.01
C ALA A 266 -55.96 17.40 -5.57
N ALA A 267 -55.94 18.39 -6.47
CA ALA A 267 -56.49 19.71 -6.16
C ALA A 267 -58.01 19.69 -5.96
N LYS A 268 -58.79 18.80 -6.63
CA LYS A 268 -60.22 18.64 -6.39
C LYS A 268 -60.48 18.14 -4.95
N GLU A 269 -59.62 17.25 -4.44
CA GLU A 269 -59.68 16.72 -3.09
C GLU A 269 -59.00 17.66 -2.08
N GLN A 270 -58.64 18.87 -2.46
CA GLN A 270 -57.96 19.89 -1.64
C GLN A 270 -56.57 19.45 -1.14
N LEU A 271 -55.95 18.51 -1.82
CA LEU A 271 -54.58 18.04 -1.56
C LEU A 271 -53.57 18.72 -2.50
N THR A 272 -52.44 19.08 -1.93
CA THR A 272 -51.27 19.45 -2.71
C THR A 272 -50.40 18.22 -3.00
N VAL A 273 -49.67 18.24 -4.10
CA VAL A 273 -48.74 17.16 -4.45
C VAL A 273 -47.77 16.88 -3.30
N ALA A 274 -47.24 17.93 -2.66
CA ALA A 274 -46.33 17.80 -1.53
C ALA A 274 -46.98 17.08 -0.32
N GLN A 275 -48.27 17.34 -0.03
CA GLN A 275 -48.96 16.65 1.06
C GLN A 275 -49.15 15.17 0.75
N VAL A 276 -49.45 14.81 -0.51
CA VAL A 276 -49.54 13.40 -0.93
C VAL A 276 -48.19 12.70 -0.76
N TYR A 277 -47.12 13.31 -1.25
CA TYR A 277 -45.76 12.74 -1.08
C TYR A 277 -45.36 12.58 0.38
N MET A 278 -45.59 13.58 1.24
CA MET A 278 -45.29 13.49 2.66
C MET A 278 -46.08 12.37 3.36
N GLN A 279 -47.33 12.15 3.00
CA GLN A 279 -48.16 11.10 3.59
C GLN A 279 -47.73 9.70 3.14
N VAL A 280 -47.38 9.56 1.85
CA VAL A 280 -46.80 8.31 1.33
C VAL A 280 -45.46 8.03 2.02
N ALA A 281 -44.56 9.00 2.07
CA ALA A 281 -43.27 8.86 2.76
C ALA A 281 -43.45 8.43 4.23
N LYS A 282 -44.41 9.05 4.96
CA LYS A 282 -44.74 8.70 6.33
C LYS A 282 -45.29 7.27 6.46
N ALA A 283 -46.09 6.82 5.50
CA ALA A 283 -46.63 5.46 5.49
C ALA A 283 -45.54 4.41 5.19
N LEU A 284 -44.55 4.77 4.39
CA LEU A 284 -43.41 3.90 4.04
C LEU A 284 -42.29 3.90 5.12
N THR A 285 -42.09 5.02 5.82
CA THR A 285 -41.00 5.18 6.83
C THR A 285 -41.27 4.47 8.16
N GLY A 286 -42.23 3.81 8.33
CA GLY A 286 -42.65 2.83 9.27
C GLY A 286 -42.21 2.80 10.73
N SER A 287 -41.10 3.35 11.08
CA SER A 287 -40.68 3.59 12.46
C SER A 287 -40.25 5.04 12.63
N ALA A 288 -40.60 5.64 13.73
CA ALA A 288 -40.05 6.92 14.14
C ALA A 288 -39.48 6.72 15.55
N ASP A 289 -38.21 7.01 15.72
CA ASP A 289 -37.60 7.16 17.03
C ASP A 289 -38.15 8.46 17.62
N LEU A 290 -39.07 8.33 18.53
CA LEU A 290 -39.83 9.48 19.04
C LEU A 290 -39.22 10.10 20.27
N ILE A 291 -38.64 9.32 21.16
CA ILE A 291 -38.19 9.74 22.49
C ILE A 291 -37.00 8.89 22.93
N GLU A 292 -36.03 9.52 23.56
CA GLU A 292 -35.00 8.83 24.33
C GLU A 292 -35.47 8.75 25.81
N LEU A 293 -35.53 7.55 26.35
CA LEU A 293 -35.82 7.30 27.75
C LEU A 293 -34.51 7.10 28.50
N SER A 294 -34.22 7.98 29.45
CA SER A 294 -33.07 7.80 30.35
C SER A 294 -33.52 7.17 31.67
N ASP A 295 -32.95 6.01 31.99
CA ASP A 295 -33.18 5.32 33.27
C ASP A 295 -31.84 4.83 33.85
N GLY A 296 -31.55 5.22 35.10
CA GLY A 296 -30.37 4.74 35.84
C GLY A 296 -28.99 5.13 35.26
N GLY A 297 -28.93 6.04 34.28
CA GLY A 297 -27.70 6.45 33.56
C GLY A 297 -27.56 5.85 32.17
N ASP A 298 -28.45 4.94 31.81
CA ASP A 298 -28.55 4.38 30.46
C ASP A 298 -29.61 5.12 29.63
N THR A 299 -29.42 5.21 28.33
CA THR A 299 -30.36 5.86 27.42
C THR A 299 -30.93 4.82 26.45
N TYR A 300 -32.24 4.71 26.42
CA TYR A 300 -32.98 3.79 25.55
C TYR A 300 -33.74 4.57 24.47
N ALA A 301 -33.53 4.23 23.21
CA ALA A 301 -34.34 4.77 22.12
C ALA A 301 -35.72 4.08 22.12
N VAL A 302 -36.78 4.88 22.20
CA VAL A 302 -38.15 4.38 22.07
C VAL A 302 -38.64 4.60 20.65
N SER A 303 -38.74 3.52 19.89
CA SER A 303 -39.28 3.55 18.52
C SER A 303 -40.73 3.09 18.50
N VAL A 304 -41.58 3.82 17.78
CA VAL A 304 -42.97 3.44 17.51
C VAL A 304 -43.06 2.85 16.12
N GLN A 305 -43.48 1.59 16.04
CA GLN A 305 -43.65 0.88 14.78
C GLN A 305 -45.13 0.65 14.51
N THR A 306 -45.51 0.77 13.23
CA THR A 306 -46.87 0.42 12.79
C THR A 306 -46.99 -1.10 12.65
N ALA A 307 -47.93 -1.72 13.33
CA ALA A 307 -48.14 -3.17 13.24
C ALA A 307 -48.48 -3.59 11.80
N GLY A 308 -47.84 -4.65 11.32
CA GLY A 308 -48.07 -5.20 9.97
C GLY A 308 -47.19 -4.64 8.86
N LYS A 309 -46.06 -3.98 9.19
CA LYS A 309 -45.10 -3.40 8.26
C LYS A 309 -44.23 -4.35 7.48
N ASP A 310 -44.10 -5.58 7.95
CA ASP A 310 -43.27 -6.62 7.31
C ASP A 310 -43.78 -6.99 5.88
N LYS A 311 -44.78 -6.27 5.35
CA LYS A 311 -45.38 -6.48 4.02
C LYS A 311 -45.72 -5.16 3.35
N ILE A 312 -44.76 -4.30 3.12
CA ILE A 312 -44.93 -3.20 2.17
C ILE A 312 -44.89 -3.81 0.78
N THR A 313 -46.04 -4.20 0.27
CA THR A 313 -46.23 -4.71 -1.11
C THR A 313 -46.72 -3.59 -2.03
N PRO A 314 -46.56 -3.75 -3.36
CA PRO A 314 -47.17 -2.80 -4.32
C PRO A 314 -48.66 -2.59 -4.11
N GLU A 315 -49.40 -3.64 -3.70
CA GLU A 315 -50.83 -3.54 -3.38
C GLU A 315 -51.06 -2.71 -2.12
N TYR A 316 -50.21 -2.82 -1.10
CA TYR A 316 -50.31 -1.98 0.10
C TYR A 316 -50.17 -0.49 -0.27
N VAL A 317 -49.17 -0.13 -1.07
CA VAL A 317 -48.98 1.25 -1.53
C VAL A 317 -50.17 1.77 -2.34
N ARG A 318 -50.72 0.94 -3.25
CA ARG A 318 -51.93 1.30 -4.04
C ARG A 318 -53.16 1.45 -3.16
N SER A 319 -53.22 0.76 -2.03
CA SER A 319 -54.35 0.79 -1.08
C SER A 319 -54.27 1.90 -0.03
N LEU A 320 -53.17 2.66 0.01
CA LEU A 320 -53.02 3.77 0.96
C LEU A 320 -54.19 4.77 0.82
N THR A 321 -54.73 5.15 1.98
CA THR A 321 -55.80 6.14 2.09
C THR A 321 -55.35 7.30 2.97
N PHE A 322 -55.75 8.49 2.61
CA PHE A 322 -55.41 9.73 3.31
C PHE A 322 -56.67 10.43 3.79
N ASP A 323 -56.69 10.79 5.06
CA ASP A 323 -57.78 11.58 5.63
C ASP A 323 -57.56 13.05 5.32
N VAL A 324 -58.48 13.62 4.59
CA VAL A 324 -58.47 15.01 4.15
C VAL A 324 -59.57 15.76 4.89
N THR A 325 -59.21 16.86 5.52
CA THR A 325 -60.18 17.77 6.16
C THR A 325 -60.61 18.83 5.14
N ALA A 326 -61.86 18.78 4.72
CA ALA A 326 -62.45 19.77 3.83
C ALA A 326 -62.60 21.14 4.53
N LYS A 327 -62.80 22.20 3.77
CA LYS A 327 -62.95 23.56 4.29
C LYS A 327 -64.16 23.74 5.23
N ASP A 328 -65.12 22.86 5.15
CA ASP A 328 -66.30 22.82 6.02
C ASP A 328 -66.09 22.04 7.31
N GLY A 329 -64.86 21.50 7.55
CA GLY A 329 -64.51 20.71 8.71
C GLY A 329 -64.86 19.23 8.59
N THR A 330 -65.44 18.77 7.50
CA THR A 330 -65.70 17.32 7.29
C THR A 330 -64.43 16.60 6.89
N VAL A 331 -64.20 15.41 7.48
CA VAL A 331 -63.07 14.53 7.16
C VAL A 331 -63.57 13.45 6.21
N HIS A 332 -62.93 13.32 5.06
CA HIS A 332 -63.18 12.23 4.11
C HIS A 332 -61.87 11.54 3.74
N SER A 333 -61.94 10.26 3.42
CA SER A 333 -60.75 9.45 3.09
C SER A 333 -60.61 9.35 1.59
N VAL A 334 -59.43 9.68 1.07
CA VAL A 334 -59.09 9.64 -0.36
C VAL A 334 -58.04 8.55 -0.58
N ALA A 335 -58.29 7.63 -1.52
CA ALA A 335 -57.33 6.58 -1.84
C ALA A 335 -56.25 7.09 -2.81
N LEU A 336 -55.00 6.68 -2.61
CA LEU A 336 -53.87 7.06 -3.48
C LEU A 336 -54.16 6.74 -4.96
N ARG A 337 -54.73 5.58 -5.24
CA ARG A 337 -55.11 5.14 -6.59
C ARG A 337 -56.08 6.09 -7.33
N ASP A 338 -56.82 6.91 -6.59
CA ASP A 338 -57.80 7.84 -7.19
C ASP A 338 -57.13 9.13 -7.66
N ILE A 339 -55.99 9.49 -7.03
CA ILE A 339 -55.26 10.75 -7.28
C ILE A 339 -53.86 10.55 -7.86
N ALA A 340 -53.37 9.31 -7.94
CA ALA A 340 -52.06 8.99 -8.49
C ALA A 340 -52.09 7.68 -9.30
N THR A 341 -51.23 7.57 -10.28
CA THR A 341 -50.87 6.32 -10.96
C THR A 341 -49.64 5.72 -10.30
N VAL A 342 -49.69 4.41 -10.02
CA VAL A 342 -48.58 3.65 -9.44
C VAL A 342 -48.16 2.61 -10.45
N GLU A 343 -46.96 2.74 -10.98
CA GLU A 343 -46.38 1.87 -12.00
C GLU A 343 -45.14 1.19 -11.41
N GLU A 344 -45.00 -0.09 -11.71
CA GLU A 344 -43.73 -0.81 -11.44
C GLU A 344 -42.79 -0.57 -12.60
N THR A 345 -41.62 -0.11 -12.32
CA THR A 345 -40.55 0.14 -13.28
C THR A 345 -39.24 -0.38 -12.73
N GLU A 346 -38.32 -0.59 -13.61
CA GLU A 346 -36.95 -0.92 -13.24
C GLU A 346 -36.08 0.33 -13.29
N SER A 347 -35.33 0.59 -12.26
CA SER A 347 -34.43 1.74 -12.17
C SER A 347 -33.05 1.29 -11.75
N LEU A 348 -32.02 1.98 -12.25
CA LEU A 348 -30.66 1.81 -11.75
C LEU A 348 -30.54 2.47 -10.39
N SER A 349 -29.98 1.76 -9.42
CA SER A 349 -29.78 2.25 -8.06
C SER A 349 -28.82 3.45 -8.04
N SER A 350 -27.79 3.47 -8.90
CA SER A 350 -26.87 4.60 -9.01
C SER A 350 -26.41 4.89 -10.44
N ILE A 351 -26.10 6.15 -10.73
CA ILE A 351 -25.46 6.59 -11.98
C ILE A 351 -24.20 7.35 -11.63
N ARG A 352 -23.04 6.72 -11.86
CA ARG A 352 -21.74 7.31 -11.56
C ARG A 352 -21.25 8.20 -12.70
N ARG A 353 -20.69 9.36 -12.36
CA ARG A 353 -20.10 10.30 -13.33
C ARG A 353 -18.77 10.82 -12.85
N LEU A 354 -17.83 10.89 -13.78
CA LEU A 354 -16.55 11.55 -13.60
C LEU A 354 -16.35 12.57 -14.73
N ASN A 355 -16.03 13.81 -14.40
CA ASN A 355 -15.88 14.90 -15.38
C ASN A 355 -17.09 15.02 -16.32
N GLN A 356 -18.31 14.89 -15.78
CA GLN A 356 -19.61 14.96 -16.48
C GLN A 356 -19.90 13.79 -17.45
N ARG A 357 -18.98 12.84 -17.63
CA ARG A 357 -19.22 11.61 -18.41
C ARG A 357 -19.67 10.48 -17.49
N ARG A 358 -20.62 9.69 -17.94
CA ARG A 358 -21.02 8.47 -17.24
C ARG A 358 -19.92 7.43 -17.34
N TYR A 359 -19.77 6.60 -16.31
CA TYR A 359 -18.85 5.49 -16.35
C TYR A 359 -19.37 4.27 -15.59
N ILE A 360 -18.87 3.11 -16.00
CA ILE A 360 -19.00 1.84 -15.29
C ILE A 360 -17.59 1.33 -15.03
N ASP A 361 -17.33 0.81 -13.83
CA ASP A 361 -16.08 0.18 -13.46
C ASP A 361 -16.23 -1.34 -13.60
N VAL A 362 -15.55 -1.93 -14.57
CA VAL A 362 -15.41 -3.37 -14.71
C VAL A 362 -14.27 -3.80 -13.80
N THR A 363 -14.55 -4.70 -12.87
CA THR A 363 -13.58 -5.14 -11.87
C THR A 363 -13.23 -6.61 -12.03
N ALA A 364 -12.00 -6.97 -11.69
CA ALA A 364 -11.56 -8.36 -11.60
C ALA A 364 -10.62 -8.51 -10.42
N ASP A 365 -10.82 -9.55 -9.63
CA ASP A 365 -9.90 -9.92 -8.56
C ASP A 365 -8.68 -10.64 -9.14
N ILE A 366 -7.59 -10.65 -8.39
CA ILE A 366 -6.37 -11.36 -8.75
C ILE A 366 -6.34 -12.69 -8.01
N ALA A 367 -6.16 -13.78 -8.76
CA ALA A 367 -6.07 -15.14 -8.22
C ALA A 367 -4.93 -15.27 -7.20
N GLU A 368 -5.13 -16.10 -6.17
CA GLU A 368 -4.14 -16.32 -5.11
C GLU A 368 -2.80 -16.75 -5.69
N GLY A 369 -1.72 -16.09 -5.27
CA GLY A 369 -0.35 -16.35 -5.75
C GLY A 369 0.02 -15.69 -7.07
N CYS A 370 -0.87 -14.92 -7.68
CA CYS A 370 -0.59 -14.12 -8.88
C CYS A 370 -0.21 -12.69 -8.51
N ASN A 371 0.72 -12.10 -9.26
CA ASN A 371 1.14 -10.71 -9.03
C ASN A 371 0.25 -9.72 -9.78
N VAL A 372 -0.30 -8.73 -9.06
CA VAL A 372 -1.22 -7.71 -9.59
C VAL A 372 -0.66 -7.01 -10.84
N THR A 373 0.61 -6.60 -10.80
CA THR A 373 1.23 -5.89 -11.93
C THR A 373 1.36 -6.78 -13.18
N LEU A 374 1.70 -8.06 -13.00
CA LEU A 374 1.86 -8.98 -14.13
C LEU A 374 0.51 -9.32 -14.76
N VAL A 375 -0.51 -9.61 -13.94
CA VAL A 375 -1.87 -9.89 -14.45
C VAL A 375 -2.48 -8.64 -15.10
N THR A 376 -2.29 -7.46 -14.51
CA THR A 376 -2.78 -6.20 -15.10
C THR A 376 -2.10 -5.89 -16.44
N ASN A 377 -0.79 -6.17 -16.57
CA ASN A 377 -0.11 -6.01 -17.85
C ASN A 377 -0.64 -6.99 -18.92
N ALA A 378 -0.95 -8.24 -18.53
CA ALA A 378 -1.57 -9.21 -19.43
C ALA A 378 -2.98 -8.78 -19.84
N ALA A 379 -3.77 -8.23 -18.90
CA ALA A 379 -5.09 -7.64 -19.19
C ALA A 379 -4.99 -6.43 -20.14
N GLU A 380 -3.98 -5.58 -19.96
CA GLU A 380 -3.74 -4.44 -20.86
C GLU A 380 -3.38 -4.90 -22.28
N GLU A 381 -2.54 -5.92 -22.40
CA GLU A 381 -2.18 -6.50 -23.71
C GLU A 381 -3.40 -7.13 -24.38
N ALA A 382 -4.24 -7.83 -23.64
CA ALA A 382 -5.50 -8.39 -24.13
C ALA A 382 -6.46 -7.30 -24.60
N LEU A 383 -6.62 -6.22 -23.84
CA LEU A 383 -7.48 -5.08 -24.19
C LEU A 383 -6.88 -4.14 -25.23
N ALA A 384 -5.58 -4.20 -25.52
CA ALA A 384 -4.94 -3.39 -26.56
C ALA A 384 -5.50 -3.68 -27.96
N SER A 385 -6.00 -4.90 -28.19
CA SER A 385 -6.67 -5.30 -29.44
C SER A 385 -8.17 -5.02 -29.46
N PHE A 386 -8.76 -4.61 -28.33
CA PHE A 386 -10.18 -4.32 -28.20
C PHE A 386 -10.50 -2.92 -28.74
N SER A 387 -11.52 -2.85 -29.60
CA SER A 387 -12.01 -1.57 -30.16
C SER A 387 -13.37 -1.27 -29.52
N PRO A 388 -13.48 -0.29 -28.62
CA PRO A 388 -14.75 0.11 -28.04
C PRO A 388 -15.69 0.72 -29.08
N SER A 389 -17.00 0.74 -28.80
CA SER A 389 -18.02 1.38 -29.62
C SER A 389 -17.74 2.87 -29.81
N ASP A 390 -18.25 3.46 -30.90
CA ASP A 390 -18.05 4.89 -31.20
C ASP A 390 -18.52 5.77 -30.03
N GLY A 391 -17.67 6.67 -29.57
CA GLY A 391 -17.96 7.57 -28.44
C GLY A 391 -17.66 6.98 -27.05
N THR A 392 -17.29 5.71 -26.97
CA THR A 392 -16.86 5.04 -25.74
C THR A 392 -15.35 5.02 -25.60
N THR A 393 -14.86 5.21 -24.38
CA THR A 393 -13.42 5.13 -24.08
C THR A 393 -13.21 4.27 -22.85
N ILE A 394 -12.12 3.50 -22.85
CA ILE A 394 -11.71 2.65 -21.73
C ILE A 394 -10.41 3.15 -21.13
N GLY A 395 -10.22 2.95 -19.84
CA GLY A 395 -8.99 3.30 -19.14
C GLY A 395 -8.79 2.43 -17.90
N PHE A 396 -7.55 2.02 -17.66
CA PHE A 396 -7.20 1.34 -16.42
C PHE A 396 -7.16 2.33 -15.28
N THR A 397 -7.74 1.96 -14.14
CA THR A 397 -7.76 2.75 -12.90
C THR A 397 -7.46 1.83 -11.71
N GLY A 398 -7.66 2.34 -10.50
CA GLY A 398 -7.49 1.54 -9.29
C GLY A 398 -6.05 1.40 -8.83
N GLU A 399 -5.68 0.20 -8.36
CA GLU A 399 -4.37 -0.06 -7.76
C GLU A 399 -3.23 0.23 -8.71
N ARG A 400 -3.37 -0.07 -9.99
CA ARG A 400 -2.36 0.22 -11.01
C ARG A 400 -2.03 1.71 -11.12
N GLU A 401 -3.04 2.57 -11.16
CA GLU A 401 -2.83 4.02 -11.22
C GLU A 401 -2.09 4.50 -9.98
N SER A 402 -2.47 4.00 -8.81
CA SER A 402 -1.80 4.30 -7.54
C SER A 402 -0.36 3.80 -7.51
N ILE A 403 -0.10 2.58 -8.01
CA ILE A 403 1.25 2.02 -8.13
C ILE A 403 2.13 2.89 -9.06
N VAL A 404 1.64 3.21 -10.25
CA VAL A 404 2.40 3.98 -11.24
C VAL A 404 2.71 5.38 -10.71
N GLU A 405 1.74 6.05 -10.07
CA GLU A 405 1.95 7.37 -9.48
C GLU A 405 2.92 7.31 -8.29
N ALA A 406 2.78 6.32 -7.40
CA ALA A 406 3.71 6.11 -6.29
C ALA A 406 5.13 5.82 -6.79
N LEU A 407 5.30 4.95 -7.80
CA LEU A 407 6.59 4.66 -8.42
C LEU A 407 7.22 5.90 -9.04
N ARG A 408 6.44 6.70 -9.77
CA ARG A 408 6.90 7.95 -10.37
C ARG A 408 7.40 8.92 -9.30
N GLN A 409 6.65 9.09 -8.21
CA GLN A 409 7.04 9.95 -7.10
C GLN A 409 8.29 9.43 -6.38
N LEU A 410 8.40 8.12 -6.13
CA LEU A 410 9.57 7.51 -5.49
C LEU A 410 10.83 7.61 -6.34
N VAL A 411 10.72 7.39 -7.66
CA VAL A 411 11.85 7.56 -8.60
C VAL A 411 12.29 9.02 -8.65
N LEU A 412 11.35 9.96 -8.68
CA LEU A 412 11.67 11.39 -8.61
C LEU A 412 12.37 11.75 -7.29
N MET A 413 11.85 11.25 -6.17
CA MET A 413 12.46 11.42 -4.84
C MET A 413 13.88 10.88 -4.81
N LEU A 414 14.09 9.67 -5.33
CA LEU A 414 15.39 9.05 -5.42
C LEU A 414 16.36 9.89 -6.24
N ALA A 415 15.93 10.36 -7.41
CA ALA A 415 16.75 11.21 -8.29
C ALA A 415 17.13 12.53 -7.61
N VAL A 416 16.17 13.22 -6.99
CA VAL A 416 16.42 14.47 -6.25
C VAL A 416 17.30 14.20 -5.02
N GLY A 417 17.08 13.10 -4.30
CA GLY A 417 17.92 12.69 -3.17
C GLY A 417 19.36 12.44 -3.57
N ILE A 418 19.58 11.71 -4.66
CA ILE A 418 20.90 11.46 -5.23
C ILE A 418 21.57 12.77 -5.66
N LEU A 419 20.83 13.68 -6.30
CA LEU A 419 21.35 14.99 -6.70
C LEU A 419 21.77 15.84 -5.50
N LEU A 420 20.94 15.90 -4.44
CA LEU A 420 21.25 16.65 -3.23
C LEU A 420 22.47 16.10 -2.51
N VAL A 421 22.57 14.77 -2.38
CA VAL A 421 23.73 14.11 -1.80
C VAL A 421 24.99 14.43 -2.61
N TYR A 422 24.91 14.39 -3.95
CA TYR A 422 26.02 14.77 -4.81
C TYR A 422 26.45 16.22 -4.59
N LEU A 423 25.50 17.16 -4.55
CA LEU A 423 25.81 18.59 -4.31
C LEU A 423 26.47 18.83 -2.97
N VAL A 424 25.99 18.19 -1.91
CA VAL A 424 26.61 18.27 -0.56
C VAL A 424 28.03 17.73 -0.58
N MET A 425 28.25 16.57 -1.26
CA MET A 425 29.60 16.01 -1.40
C MET A 425 30.52 16.90 -2.24
N VAL A 426 30.04 17.53 -3.32
CA VAL A 426 30.83 18.48 -4.10
C VAL A 426 31.26 19.67 -3.26
N ALA A 427 30.37 20.21 -2.44
CA ALA A 427 30.70 21.28 -1.51
C ALA A 427 31.76 20.87 -0.47
N GLN A 428 31.66 19.61 0.04
CA GLN A 428 32.60 19.09 1.04
C GLN A 428 33.98 18.74 0.47
N PHE A 429 34.04 18.07 -0.69
CA PHE A 429 35.31 17.67 -1.32
C PHE A 429 35.97 18.77 -2.15
N GLN A 430 35.22 19.84 -2.51
CA GLN A 430 35.65 20.89 -3.43
C GLN A 430 36.18 20.34 -4.77
N ASP A 431 35.68 19.17 -5.17
CA ASP A 431 36.02 18.47 -6.41
C ASP A 431 34.77 17.74 -6.93
N LEU A 432 34.64 17.64 -8.26
CA LEU A 432 33.52 16.95 -8.89
C LEU A 432 33.78 15.43 -9.04
N LYS A 433 35.06 14.99 -9.01
CA LYS A 433 35.43 13.60 -9.28
C LYS A 433 35.28 12.70 -8.05
N SER A 434 35.68 13.20 -6.89
CA SER A 434 35.59 12.44 -5.64
C SER A 434 34.15 12.08 -5.27
N PRO A 435 33.19 13.02 -5.32
CA PRO A 435 31.77 12.70 -5.18
C PRO A 435 31.26 11.70 -6.22
N PHE A 436 31.64 11.86 -7.48
CA PHE A 436 31.22 10.96 -8.55
C PHE A 436 31.70 9.51 -8.31
N ILE A 437 32.92 9.33 -7.80
CA ILE A 437 33.46 8.01 -7.42
C ILE A 437 32.64 7.38 -6.30
N VAL A 438 32.27 8.17 -5.29
CA VAL A 438 31.46 7.71 -4.16
C VAL A 438 30.06 7.32 -4.62
N MET A 439 29.46 8.06 -5.57
CA MET A 439 28.13 7.78 -6.09
C MET A 439 27.98 6.39 -6.73
N PHE A 440 29.07 5.80 -7.24
CA PHE A 440 29.04 4.42 -7.74
C PHE A 440 28.67 3.37 -6.69
N THR A 441 28.72 3.71 -5.41
CA THR A 441 28.27 2.80 -4.33
C THR A 441 26.76 2.63 -4.31
N ILE A 442 25.99 3.59 -4.84
CA ILE A 442 24.50 3.56 -4.84
C ILE A 442 23.95 2.43 -5.71
N PRO A 443 24.33 2.30 -7.01
CA PRO A 443 23.90 1.15 -7.80
C PRO A 443 24.27 -0.20 -7.20
N LEU A 444 25.42 -0.28 -6.52
CA LEU A 444 25.84 -1.50 -5.84
C LEU A 444 24.90 -1.83 -4.67
N ALA A 445 24.44 -0.80 -3.95
CA ALA A 445 23.45 -0.99 -2.89
C ALA A 445 22.15 -1.60 -3.39
N PHE A 446 21.66 -1.11 -4.50
CA PHE A 446 20.43 -1.63 -5.12
C PHE A 446 20.58 -3.09 -5.52
N THR A 447 21.75 -3.47 -6.07
CA THR A 447 22.06 -4.88 -6.35
C THR A 447 21.86 -5.76 -5.12
N GLY A 448 22.40 -5.33 -3.97
CA GLY A 448 22.27 -6.05 -2.70
C GLY A 448 20.85 -6.13 -2.19
N GLY A 449 20.11 -5.02 -2.27
CA GLY A 449 18.69 -4.97 -1.91
C GLY A 449 17.84 -5.90 -2.77
N PHE A 450 18.01 -5.88 -4.09
CA PHE A 450 17.33 -6.78 -5.02
C PHE A 450 17.64 -8.26 -4.74
N LEU A 451 18.90 -8.59 -4.54
CA LEU A 451 19.31 -9.97 -4.21
C LEU A 451 18.68 -10.44 -2.89
N ALA A 452 18.64 -9.58 -1.88
CA ALA A 452 18.04 -9.93 -0.59
C ALA A 452 16.53 -10.17 -0.69
N LEU A 453 15.79 -9.33 -1.43
CA LEU A 453 14.37 -9.54 -1.71
C LEU A 453 14.14 -10.87 -2.43
N LEU A 454 14.94 -11.19 -3.46
CA LEU A 454 14.85 -12.46 -4.19
C LEU A 454 15.11 -13.67 -3.29
N ILE A 455 16.13 -13.60 -2.41
CA ILE A 455 16.46 -14.68 -1.48
C ILE A 455 15.38 -14.86 -0.41
N ALA A 456 14.81 -13.75 0.09
CA ALA A 456 13.73 -13.79 1.06
C ALA A 456 12.37 -14.20 0.45
N GLY A 457 12.27 -14.29 -0.88
CA GLY A 457 11.01 -14.60 -1.57
C GLY A 457 10.05 -13.41 -1.67
N LEU A 458 10.45 -12.24 -1.19
CA LEU A 458 9.62 -11.03 -1.16
C LEU A 458 9.57 -10.34 -2.53
N GLU A 459 8.44 -9.70 -2.80
CA GLU A 459 8.24 -8.87 -3.97
C GLU A 459 8.72 -7.44 -3.74
N ILE A 460 8.99 -6.72 -4.84
CA ILE A 460 9.26 -5.30 -4.74
C ILE A 460 7.96 -4.55 -4.48
N ASN A 461 7.95 -3.70 -3.47
CA ASN A 461 6.80 -2.91 -3.05
C ASN A 461 7.23 -1.50 -2.62
N LEU A 462 6.24 -0.68 -2.23
CA LEU A 462 6.45 0.70 -1.81
C LEU A 462 7.49 0.82 -0.67
N LEU A 463 7.44 -0.10 0.31
CA LEU A 463 8.34 -0.09 1.48
C LEU A 463 9.76 -0.55 1.14
N SER A 464 9.92 -1.53 0.26
CA SER A 464 11.25 -1.94 -0.23
C SER A 464 11.93 -0.83 -1.04
N MET A 465 11.16 -0.08 -1.85
CA MET A 465 11.68 1.09 -2.55
C MET A 465 12.10 2.21 -1.61
N LEU A 466 11.32 2.43 -0.54
CA LEU A 466 11.73 3.35 0.51
C LEU A 466 13.04 2.90 1.17
N GLY A 467 13.19 1.59 1.43
CA GLY A 467 14.45 1.01 1.88
C GLY A 467 15.63 1.34 0.97
N MET A 468 15.42 1.33 -0.36
CA MET A 468 16.45 1.74 -1.33
C MET A 468 16.80 3.23 -1.22
N ILE A 469 15.80 4.10 -1.00
CA ILE A 469 16.04 5.54 -0.78
C ILE A 469 16.86 5.76 0.50
N MET A 470 16.53 5.04 1.58
CA MET A 470 17.30 5.11 2.83
C MET A 470 18.74 4.63 2.65
N LEU A 471 18.95 3.57 1.86
CA LEU A 471 20.29 3.04 1.56
C LEU A 471 21.20 4.09 0.93
N VAL A 472 20.70 4.96 0.06
CA VAL A 472 21.49 6.03 -0.56
C VAL A 472 22.20 6.87 0.50
N GLY A 473 21.47 7.28 1.55
CA GLY A 473 22.04 8.07 2.63
C GLY A 473 23.06 7.32 3.51
N ILE A 474 22.79 6.03 3.77
CA ILE A 474 23.64 5.22 4.68
C ILE A 474 24.95 4.82 4.00
N ILE A 475 24.90 4.39 2.75
CA ILE A 475 26.07 3.78 2.06
C ILE A 475 27.08 4.81 1.61
N VAL A 476 26.63 5.96 1.17
CA VAL A 476 27.49 7.05 0.74
C VAL A 476 28.50 7.43 1.83
N ASN A 477 28.11 7.35 3.10
CA ASN A 477 29.00 7.62 4.24
C ASN A 477 30.26 6.75 4.24
N ASN A 478 30.15 5.45 3.95
CA ASN A 478 31.28 4.54 3.88
C ASN A 478 32.26 4.91 2.75
N GLY A 479 31.72 5.31 1.60
CA GLY A 479 32.48 5.78 0.45
C GLY A 479 33.21 7.09 0.72
N ILE A 480 32.56 8.05 1.37
CA ILE A 480 33.14 9.35 1.75
C ILE A 480 34.39 9.15 2.61
N VAL A 481 34.25 8.37 3.70
CA VAL A 481 35.34 8.13 4.64
C VAL A 481 36.55 7.45 3.99
N LEU A 482 36.31 6.56 3.02
CA LEU A 482 37.38 5.89 2.27
C LEU A 482 38.08 6.85 1.30
N VAL A 483 37.32 7.59 0.48
CA VAL A 483 37.88 8.52 -0.53
C VAL A 483 38.61 9.69 0.14
N ASP A 484 38.05 10.24 1.21
CA ASP A 484 38.67 11.30 1.98
C ASP A 484 40.02 10.87 2.53
N TYR A 485 40.12 9.67 3.11
CA TYR A 485 41.37 9.17 3.62
C TYR A 485 42.39 8.84 2.55
N ILE A 486 41.97 8.38 1.35
CA ILE A 486 42.87 8.24 0.19
C ILE A 486 43.42 9.62 -0.22
N ASN A 487 42.58 10.65 -0.26
CA ASN A 487 43.02 12.01 -0.57
C ASN A 487 44.04 12.55 0.44
N GLN A 488 43.79 12.34 1.75
CA GLN A 488 44.72 12.75 2.79
C GLN A 488 46.11 12.09 2.64
N LEU A 489 46.15 10.78 2.38
CA LEU A 489 47.42 10.08 2.17
C LEU A 489 48.16 10.58 0.93
N ARG A 490 47.45 10.89 -0.14
CA ARG A 490 48.02 11.43 -1.38
C ARG A 490 48.52 12.85 -1.24
N ILE A 491 47.84 13.70 -0.49
CA ILE A 491 48.30 15.05 -0.13
C ILE A 491 49.55 14.94 0.72
N GLY A 492 49.67 13.93 1.60
CA GLY A 492 50.86 13.62 2.37
C GLY A 492 52.05 13.05 1.56
N GLY A 493 51.92 12.99 0.20
CA GLY A 493 53.00 12.61 -0.71
C GLY A 493 53.07 11.10 -1.02
N MET A 494 52.14 10.27 -0.57
CA MET A 494 52.11 8.83 -0.84
C MET A 494 51.72 8.55 -2.31
N ASP A 495 52.34 7.55 -2.94
CA ASP A 495 51.95 7.11 -4.28
C ASP A 495 50.47 6.68 -4.31
N ARG A 496 49.80 6.99 -5.41
CA ARG A 496 48.35 6.77 -5.57
C ARG A 496 47.92 5.34 -5.24
N ARG A 497 48.63 4.33 -5.76
CA ARG A 497 48.28 2.92 -5.58
C ARG A 497 48.57 2.45 -4.15
N GLU A 498 49.63 2.95 -3.55
CA GLU A 498 49.98 2.67 -2.17
C GLU A 498 48.99 3.33 -1.22
N ALA A 499 48.62 4.60 -1.46
CA ALA A 499 47.60 5.32 -0.70
C ALA A 499 46.22 4.63 -0.76
N ILE A 500 45.82 4.12 -1.93
CA ILE A 500 44.59 3.34 -2.09
C ILE A 500 44.61 2.07 -1.25
N ALA A 501 45.70 1.31 -1.32
CA ALA A 501 45.82 0.04 -0.61
C ALA A 501 45.90 0.22 0.91
N ASP A 502 46.59 1.23 1.38
CA ASP A 502 46.76 1.52 2.81
C ASP A 502 45.48 2.13 3.39
N ALA A 503 44.79 3.01 2.64
CA ALA A 503 43.49 3.52 3.05
C ALA A 503 42.47 2.39 3.18
N ALA A 504 42.39 1.49 2.17
CA ALA A 504 41.47 0.35 2.22
C ALA A 504 41.68 -0.52 3.46
N VAL A 505 42.96 -0.83 3.81
CA VAL A 505 43.30 -1.62 5.00
C VAL A 505 42.94 -0.89 6.29
N THR A 506 43.28 0.39 6.39
CA THR A 506 43.07 1.19 7.62
C THR A 506 41.58 1.43 7.88
N ARG A 507 40.79 1.66 6.83
CA ARG A 507 39.35 1.95 6.92
C ARG A 507 38.48 0.70 6.94
N LEU A 508 39.03 -0.48 6.67
CA LEU A 508 38.29 -1.76 6.69
C LEU A 508 37.53 -1.97 8.01
N ARG A 509 38.20 -1.81 9.14
CA ARG A 509 37.61 -2.05 10.47
C ARG A 509 36.48 -1.07 10.80
N PRO A 510 36.65 0.25 10.68
CA PRO A 510 35.56 1.22 10.89
C PRO A 510 34.33 0.96 9.99
N ILE A 511 34.54 0.72 8.71
CA ILE A 511 33.45 0.47 7.73
C ILE A 511 32.69 -0.80 8.09
N LEU A 512 33.37 -1.89 8.41
CA LEU A 512 32.71 -3.13 8.84
C LEU A 512 31.96 -2.97 10.16
N MET A 513 32.52 -2.23 11.14
CA MET A 513 31.85 -1.98 12.41
C MET A 513 30.52 -1.22 12.23
N THR A 514 30.52 -0.14 11.45
CA THR A 514 29.29 0.64 11.19
C THR A 514 28.25 -0.20 10.46
N SER A 515 28.66 -0.92 9.43
CA SER A 515 27.72 -1.77 8.65
C SER A 515 27.13 -2.91 9.48
N ILE A 516 27.94 -3.62 10.24
CA ILE A 516 27.46 -4.72 11.11
C ILE A 516 26.53 -4.18 12.20
N THR A 517 26.84 -3.05 12.82
CA THR A 517 25.99 -2.45 13.85
C THR A 517 24.62 -2.08 13.27
N THR A 518 24.59 -1.48 12.08
CA THR A 518 23.35 -1.11 11.40
C THR A 518 22.54 -2.37 11.00
N ILE A 519 23.21 -3.39 10.46
CA ILE A 519 22.56 -4.67 10.11
C ILE A 519 21.94 -5.32 11.36
N LEU A 520 22.68 -5.38 12.47
CA LEU A 520 22.15 -5.94 13.73
C LEU A 520 20.95 -5.16 14.26
N GLY A 521 20.93 -3.85 14.09
CA GLY A 521 19.77 -3.02 14.42
C GLY A 521 18.53 -3.32 13.56
N LEU A 522 18.73 -3.61 12.28
CA LEU A 522 17.64 -3.90 11.34
C LEU A 522 17.18 -5.37 11.38
N ILE A 523 18.00 -6.30 11.91
CA ILE A 523 17.69 -7.74 11.87
C ILE A 523 16.43 -8.08 12.66
N VAL A 524 16.14 -7.32 13.72
CA VAL A 524 14.92 -7.48 14.53
C VAL A 524 13.67 -7.18 13.68
N MET A 525 13.73 -6.15 12.82
CA MET A 525 12.65 -5.81 11.92
C MET A 525 12.50 -6.82 10.76
N ALA A 526 13.62 -7.39 10.30
CA ALA A 526 13.60 -8.37 9.21
C ALA A 526 13.09 -9.75 9.64
N LEU A 527 13.25 -10.12 10.90
CA LEU A 527 12.86 -11.42 11.47
C LEU A 527 11.59 -11.35 12.32
N GLY A 528 11.02 -10.17 12.51
CA GLY A 528 9.79 -10.01 13.28
C GLY A 528 8.61 -10.74 12.63
N GLN A 529 7.79 -11.39 13.46
CA GLN A 529 6.63 -12.19 13.03
C GLN A 529 5.29 -11.54 13.41
N SER A 530 5.29 -10.33 13.97
CA SER A 530 4.05 -9.60 14.24
C SER A 530 3.55 -8.88 12.99
N GLU A 531 2.25 -8.65 12.91
CA GLU A 531 1.61 -7.91 11.80
C GLU A 531 2.33 -6.58 11.48
N ALA A 532 2.63 -5.79 12.49
CA ALA A 532 3.34 -4.51 12.32
C ALA A 532 4.77 -4.69 11.78
N THR A 533 5.46 -5.78 12.13
CA THR A 533 6.81 -6.05 11.61
C THR A 533 6.80 -6.65 10.22
N SER A 534 5.78 -7.42 9.84
CA SER A 534 5.65 -7.95 8.49
C SER A 534 5.48 -6.84 7.44
N LEU A 535 4.76 -5.76 7.79
CA LEU A 535 4.62 -4.59 6.92
C LEU A 535 5.98 -3.96 6.58
N ILE A 536 6.87 -3.79 7.58
CA ILE A 536 8.17 -3.13 7.39
C ILE A 536 9.31 -4.11 7.05
N GLN A 537 9.06 -5.40 7.02
CA GLN A 537 10.04 -6.44 6.70
C GLN A 537 10.72 -6.23 5.33
N PRO A 538 10.01 -5.92 4.22
CA PRO A 538 10.65 -5.70 2.92
C PRO A 538 11.64 -4.53 2.95
N LEU A 539 11.33 -3.45 3.70
CA LEU A 539 12.25 -2.33 3.92
C LEU A 539 13.52 -2.79 4.62
N ALA A 540 13.37 -3.53 5.74
CA ALA A 540 14.51 -3.99 6.53
C ALA A 540 15.40 -4.97 5.73
N VAL A 541 14.80 -5.94 5.02
CA VAL A 541 15.49 -6.91 4.15
C VAL A 541 16.26 -6.20 3.05
N THR A 542 15.65 -5.23 2.38
CA THR A 542 16.29 -4.41 1.34
C THR A 542 17.49 -3.66 1.89
N CYS A 543 17.33 -3.02 3.06
CA CYS A 543 18.42 -2.30 3.71
C CYS A 543 19.57 -3.22 4.16
N ILE A 544 19.27 -4.36 4.76
CA ILE A 544 20.29 -5.34 5.19
C ILE A 544 21.08 -5.86 3.99
N GLY A 545 20.37 -6.32 2.95
CA GLY A 545 21.02 -6.86 1.75
C GLY A 545 21.82 -5.80 1.00
N GLY A 546 21.23 -4.63 0.84
CA GLY A 546 21.90 -3.49 0.21
C GLY A 546 23.16 -3.08 0.97
N LEU A 547 23.09 -2.97 2.31
CA LEU A 547 24.23 -2.58 3.14
C LEU A 547 25.33 -3.66 3.13
N LEU A 548 24.96 -4.95 3.22
CA LEU A 548 25.90 -6.05 3.18
C LEU A 548 26.68 -6.09 1.87
N TYR A 549 25.98 -6.11 0.74
CA TYR A 549 26.59 -6.18 -0.57
C TYR A 549 27.38 -4.91 -0.91
N ALA A 550 26.80 -3.73 -0.67
CA ALA A 550 27.46 -2.48 -0.96
C ALA A 550 28.69 -2.24 -0.07
N THR A 551 28.68 -2.67 1.19
CA THR A 551 29.88 -2.58 2.04
C THR A 551 31.02 -3.39 1.45
N LEU A 552 30.75 -4.64 1.03
CA LEU A 552 31.76 -5.48 0.39
C LEU A 552 32.25 -4.84 -0.92
N MET A 553 31.34 -4.38 -1.76
CA MET A 553 31.69 -3.81 -3.06
C MET A 553 32.36 -2.44 -2.95
N THR A 554 31.95 -1.59 -2.00
CA THR A 554 32.62 -0.30 -1.76
C THR A 554 34.11 -0.50 -1.46
N LEU A 555 34.46 -1.53 -0.70
CA LEU A 555 35.85 -1.86 -0.36
C LEU A 555 36.70 -2.30 -1.58
N TYR A 556 36.09 -2.66 -2.71
CA TYR A 556 36.77 -3.03 -3.95
C TYR A 556 36.51 -2.05 -5.09
N VAL A 557 35.25 -1.65 -5.31
CA VAL A 557 34.86 -0.82 -6.47
C VAL A 557 35.30 0.63 -6.30
N VAL A 558 35.20 1.22 -5.12
CA VAL A 558 35.66 2.59 -4.86
C VAL A 558 37.18 2.74 -5.11
N PRO A 559 38.06 1.87 -4.58
CA PRO A 559 39.47 1.84 -4.95
C PRO A 559 39.75 1.74 -6.45
N VAL A 560 39.00 0.88 -7.16
CA VAL A 560 39.13 0.69 -8.61
C VAL A 560 38.72 1.94 -9.36
N MET A 561 37.59 2.54 -9.00
CA MET A 561 37.08 3.78 -9.62
C MET A 561 38.01 4.96 -9.33
N TYR A 562 38.54 5.04 -8.10
CA TYR A 562 39.49 6.08 -7.72
C TYR A 562 40.77 6.00 -8.57
N ASP A 563 41.34 4.79 -8.73
CA ASP A 563 42.55 4.60 -9.58
C ASP A 563 42.26 4.87 -11.06
N ALA A 564 41.03 4.67 -11.54
CA ALA A 564 40.65 4.95 -12.92
C ALA A 564 40.48 6.46 -13.21
N LEU A 565 39.82 7.18 -12.30
CA LEU A 565 39.37 8.56 -12.53
C LEU A 565 40.32 9.63 -11.95
N SER A 566 40.99 9.37 -10.81
CA SER A 566 41.83 10.34 -10.10
C SER A 566 43.33 10.15 -10.41
N LYS A 567 43.74 10.44 -11.65
CA LYS A 567 45.13 10.29 -12.11
C LYS A 567 46.03 11.49 -11.81
N LYS A 568 45.44 12.70 -11.64
CA LYS A 568 46.21 13.94 -11.34
C LYS A 568 46.75 13.93 -9.92
N ALA A 569 47.93 14.52 -9.72
CA ALA A 569 48.45 14.77 -8.38
C ALA A 569 47.50 15.74 -7.62
N LEU A 570 47.35 15.49 -6.32
CA LEU A 570 46.63 16.42 -5.44
C LEU A 570 47.68 17.30 -4.75
N TYR A 571 47.45 18.57 -4.73
CA TYR A 571 48.30 19.56 -4.07
C TYR A 571 47.48 20.18 -2.92
N HIS A 572 48.16 20.42 -1.81
CA HIS A 572 47.64 21.30 -0.78
C HIS A 572 47.82 22.74 -1.27
N VAL A 573 46.78 23.50 -1.35
CA VAL A 573 46.86 24.95 -1.61
C VAL A 573 46.98 25.59 -0.26
N ASP A 574 48.19 25.97 0.13
CA ASP A 574 48.40 26.78 1.32
C ASP A 574 47.94 28.21 1.07
N GLU A 575 47.37 28.88 2.10
CA GLU A 575 46.98 30.29 2.00
C GLU A 575 48.12 31.19 1.48
N ALA A 576 49.36 30.85 1.80
CA ALA A 576 50.57 31.49 1.28
C ALA A 576 50.73 31.45 -0.23
N ASP A 577 50.19 30.41 -0.91
CA ASP A 577 50.24 30.28 -2.38
C ASP A 577 49.20 31.14 -3.08
N LEU A 578 48.12 31.53 -2.37
CA LEU A 578 47.10 32.44 -2.89
C LEU A 578 47.59 33.89 -2.86
N GLU A 579 48.36 34.28 -1.87
CA GLU A 579 48.94 35.63 -1.78
C GLU A 579 50.06 35.91 -2.83
N LEU A 580 50.69 34.86 -3.36
CA LEU A 580 51.71 34.96 -4.40
C LEU A 580 51.11 35.08 -5.82
N SER A 581 49.83 34.74 -6.01
CA SER A 581 49.15 34.85 -7.32
C SER A 581 48.52 36.25 -7.56
N GLU A 582 48.44 37.10 -6.53
CA GLU A 582 47.95 38.49 -6.62
C GLU A 582 49.06 39.53 -6.80
N LYS A 583 50.32 39.11 -6.93
CA LYS A 583 51.45 39.92 -7.31
C LYS A 583 51.92 39.60 -8.72
#